data_517d65351e7b37bf8bc08e7523addd02
#
_entry.id   517d65351e7b37bf8bc08e7523addd02
#
_cell.length_a   1.000
_cell.length_b   1.000
_cell.length_c   1.000
_cell.angle_alpha   90.00
_cell.angle_beta   90.00
_cell.angle_gamma   90.00
#
_symmetry.space_group_name_H-M   'P 1'
#
loop_
_entity.id
_entity.type
_entity.pdbx_description
1 polymer ?
#
loop_
_entity_poly.entity_id
_entity_poly.type
_entity_poly.pdbx_seq_one_letter_code
_entity_poly.pdbx_strand_id
1 'polypeptide(L)'
;MIKNTLFAAVALIIAVVLMGCGEGKIASKSFHVYSNLDTVDVAIGDIARFQVWAMGADERNIEFPRLEVDNANISVGEGQNLTGENEGDKGIEFQLTFWDTGAYDIPPYVVQILTEDGKEVDYAIPTDPVTVTVHSLISEAQPKLRDIKPPVPIPTIVPWKIILSLLGIGLSMAILFWMWRKRVKEEQIEKEEVFIPSRPPYEIAME
;
A
#
# COMPACT_ATOMS: atom_id res chain seq x y z
N MET A 1 30.22 -69.18 3.01
CA MET A 1 28.99 -69.15 2.18
C MET A 1 28.10 -67.88 2.50
N ILE A 2 28.01 -67.43 3.74
CA ILE A 2 27.10 -66.33 4.16
C ILE A 2 27.48 -64.96 3.59
N LYS A 3 28.78 -64.67 3.34
CA LYS A 3 29.22 -63.36 2.79
C LYS A 3 28.76 -63.10 1.35
N ASN A 4 28.70 -64.14 0.53
CA ASN A 4 28.32 -64.01 -0.89
C ASN A 4 26.80 -63.80 -1.06
N THR A 5 26.00 -64.37 -0.15
CA THR A 5 24.54 -64.17 -0.16
C THR A 5 24.16 -62.75 0.27
N LEU A 6 24.93 -62.17 1.20
CA LEU A 6 24.68 -60.77 1.64
C LEU A 6 25.00 -59.75 0.51
N PHE A 7 26.10 -59.99 -0.23
CA PHE A 7 26.46 -59.14 -1.37
C PHE A 7 25.43 -59.24 -2.50
N ALA A 8 24.91 -60.41 -2.78
CA ALA A 8 23.87 -60.62 -3.78
C ALA A 8 22.55 -59.94 -3.37
N ALA A 9 22.19 -59.97 -2.10
CA ALA A 9 20.97 -59.29 -1.61
C ALA A 9 21.10 -57.76 -1.69
N VAL A 10 22.25 -57.20 -1.34
CA VAL A 10 22.48 -55.73 -1.43
C VAL A 10 22.52 -55.26 -2.89
N ALA A 11 23.13 -56.02 -3.80
CA ALA A 11 23.13 -55.71 -5.23
C ALA A 11 21.73 -55.75 -5.83
N LEU A 12 20.87 -56.67 -5.40
CA LEU A 12 19.49 -56.78 -5.85
C LEU A 12 18.65 -55.59 -5.36
N ILE A 13 18.86 -55.15 -4.11
CA ILE A 13 18.17 -53.96 -3.57
C ILE A 13 18.57 -52.70 -4.29
N ILE A 14 19.88 -52.53 -4.60
CA ILE A 14 20.37 -51.35 -5.37
C ILE A 14 19.80 -51.38 -6.80
N ALA A 15 19.70 -52.54 -7.44
CA ALA A 15 19.10 -52.64 -8.78
C ALA A 15 17.60 -52.27 -8.78
N VAL A 16 16.86 -52.63 -7.75
CA VAL A 16 15.44 -52.28 -7.62
C VAL A 16 15.26 -50.77 -7.37
N VAL A 17 16.15 -50.13 -6.59
CA VAL A 17 16.12 -48.71 -6.33
C VAL A 17 16.49 -47.89 -7.61
N LEU A 18 17.40 -48.41 -8.43
CA LEU A 18 17.78 -47.78 -9.69
C LEU A 18 16.73 -47.95 -10.80
N MET A 19 15.89 -48.99 -10.76
CA MET A 19 14.75 -49.14 -11.70
C MET A 19 13.52 -48.36 -11.30
N GLY A 20 13.46 -47.79 -10.10
CA GLY A 20 12.34 -46.98 -9.61
C GLY A 20 12.33 -45.54 -10.05
N CYS A 21 13.32 -45.04 -10.81
CA CYS A 21 13.21 -43.76 -11.52
C CYS A 21 12.37 -43.99 -12.79
N GLY A 22 11.07 -44.17 -12.60
CA GLY A 22 10.11 -44.03 -13.69
C GLY A 22 10.19 -42.60 -14.17
N GLU A 23 10.57 -42.43 -15.41
CA GLU A 23 10.31 -41.20 -16.16
C GLU A 23 8.84 -40.84 -16.00
N GLY A 24 8.58 -39.81 -15.17
CA GLY A 24 7.26 -39.23 -15.14
C GLY A 24 6.97 -38.84 -16.58
N LYS A 25 6.02 -39.54 -17.21
CA LYS A 25 5.41 -39.09 -18.44
C LYS A 25 4.97 -37.67 -18.14
N ILE A 26 5.68 -36.68 -18.69
CA ILE A 26 5.19 -35.33 -18.83
C ILE A 26 3.91 -35.51 -19.65
N ALA A 27 2.76 -35.55 -18.98
CA ALA A 27 1.48 -35.47 -19.65
C ALA A 27 1.57 -34.16 -20.44
N SER A 28 1.55 -34.25 -21.77
CA SER A 28 1.51 -33.07 -22.63
C SER A 28 0.30 -32.27 -22.17
N LYS A 29 0.55 -31.18 -21.47
CA LYS A 29 -0.47 -30.33 -20.92
C LYS A 29 -1.25 -29.81 -22.13
N SER A 30 -2.52 -30.18 -22.23
CA SER A 30 -3.35 -29.75 -23.35
C SER A 30 -3.47 -28.23 -23.29
N PHE A 31 -3.11 -27.57 -24.40
CA PHE A 31 -3.29 -26.14 -24.52
C PHE A 31 -4.78 -25.78 -24.49
N HIS A 32 -5.17 -24.87 -23.61
CA HIS A 32 -6.53 -24.36 -23.57
C HIS A 32 -6.54 -22.92 -23.05
N VAL A 33 -7.54 -22.17 -23.52
CA VAL A 33 -7.74 -20.78 -23.14
C VAL A 33 -9.08 -20.68 -22.39
N TYR A 34 -9.10 -19.93 -21.32
CA TYR A 34 -10.33 -19.64 -20.58
C TYR A 34 -10.28 -18.23 -19.99
N SER A 35 -11.45 -17.67 -19.74
CA SER A 35 -11.61 -16.41 -19.03
C SER A 35 -12.25 -16.63 -17.68
N ASN A 36 -11.92 -15.79 -16.74
CA ASN A 36 -12.50 -15.76 -15.41
C ASN A 36 -12.72 -14.32 -14.97
N LEU A 37 -13.82 -14.09 -14.25
CA LEU A 37 -14.11 -12.82 -13.63
C LEU A 37 -14.15 -13.05 -12.10
N ASP A 38 -13.51 -12.18 -11.34
CA ASP A 38 -13.45 -12.30 -9.88
C ASP A 38 -14.84 -12.20 -9.24
N THR A 39 -15.74 -11.42 -9.84
CA THR A 39 -17.13 -11.27 -9.39
C THR A 39 -18.06 -10.96 -10.55
N VAL A 40 -19.22 -11.58 -10.55
CA VAL A 40 -20.29 -11.35 -11.57
C VAL A 40 -21.37 -10.39 -11.06
N ASP A 41 -21.29 -9.99 -9.78
CA ASP A 41 -22.26 -9.11 -9.13
C ASP A 41 -21.50 -7.97 -8.48
N VAL A 42 -21.62 -6.77 -9.05
CA VAL A 42 -20.82 -5.59 -8.71
C VAL A 42 -21.72 -4.38 -8.46
N ALA A 43 -21.24 -3.44 -7.67
CA ALA A 43 -21.91 -2.14 -7.54
C ALA A 43 -21.34 -1.13 -8.54
N ILE A 44 -22.11 -0.07 -8.83
CA ILE A 44 -21.63 1.04 -9.68
C ILE A 44 -20.33 1.59 -9.12
N GLY A 45 -19.30 1.68 -10.00
CA GLY A 45 -18.00 2.22 -9.68
C GLY A 45 -17.02 1.23 -9.07
N ASP A 46 -17.46 0.01 -8.76
CA ASP A 46 -16.56 -1.05 -8.31
C ASP A 46 -15.70 -1.56 -9.48
N ILE A 47 -14.55 -2.10 -9.12
CA ILE A 47 -13.59 -2.67 -10.08
C ILE A 47 -13.77 -4.18 -10.10
N ALA A 48 -14.17 -4.73 -11.23
CA ALA A 48 -14.16 -6.16 -11.51
C ALA A 48 -12.89 -6.54 -12.28
N ARG A 49 -12.22 -7.64 -11.90
CA ARG A 49 -11.00 -8.11 -12.55
C ARG A 49 -11.34 -9.24 -13.52
N PHE A 50 -11.16 -8.95 -14.78
CA PHE A 50 -11.33 -9.91 -15.87
C PHE A 50 -9.98 -10.51 -16.24
N GLN A 51 -9.81 -11.79 -15.98
CA GLN A 51 -8.59 -12.53 -16.25
C GLN A 51 -8.78 -13.49 -17.40
N VAL A 52 -7.83 -13.51 -18.29
CA VAL A 52 -7.75 -14.47 -19.40
C VAL A 52 -6.48 -15.29 -19.25
N TRP A 53 -6.61 -16.58 -19.30
CA TRP A 53 -5.51 -17.52 -19.12
C TRP A 53 -5.35 -18.42 -20.34
N ALA A 54 -4.10 -18.59 -20.74
CA ALA A 54 -3.65 -19.55 -21.74
C ALA A 54 -2.72 -20.57 -21.04
N MET A 55 -3.26 -21.74 -20.79
CA MET A 55 -2.58 -22.82 -20.08
C MET A 55 -1.85 -23.75 -21.05
N GLY A 56 -0.62 -24.15 -20.69
CA GLY A 56 0.20 -25.05 -21.52
C GLY A 56 0.76 -24.36 -22.77
N ALA A 57 1.16 -23.10 -22.59
CA ALA A 57 1.68 -22.26 -23.67
C ALA A 57 3.21 -22.30 -23.83
N ASP A 58 3.88 -23.31 -23.25
CA ASP A 58 5.33 -23.37 -23.03
C ASP A 58 6.19 -22.90 -24.23
N GLU A 59 5.87 -23.34 -25.44
CA GLU A 59 6.65 -23.01 -26.64
C GLU A 59 5.90 -22.09 -27.62
N ARG A 60 4.72 -21.60 -27.24
CA ARG A 60 3.88 -20.80 -28.13
C ARG A 60 4.09 -19.31 -27.90
N ASN A 61 4.16 -18.57 -28.98
CA ASN A 61 4.11 -17.14 -28.98
C ASN A 61 2.64 -16.70 -28.86
N ILE A 62 2.26 -16.18 -27.69
CA ILE A 62 0.89 -15.75 -27.43
C ILE A 62 0.88 -14.24 -27.32
N GLU A 63 -0.06 -13.63 -28.02
CA GLU A 63 -0.37 -12.21 -27.93
C GLU A 63 -1.77 -12.03 -27.31
N PHE A 64 -1.83 -11.14 -26.34
CA PHE A 64 -3.06 -10.71 -25.70
C PHE A 64 -3.39 -9.30 -26.20
N PRO A 65 -4.28 -9.16 -27.21
CA PRO A 65 -4.68 -7.85 -27.71
C PRO A 65 -5.44 -7.06 -26.63
N ARG A 66 -5.59 -5.77 -26.84
CA ARG A 66 -6.37 -4.93 -25.94
C ARG A 66 -7.84 -5.40 -25.94
N LEU A 67 -8.43 -5.48 -24.76
CA LEU A 67 -9.87 -5.75 -24.64
C LEU A 67 -10.65 -4.52 -25.08
N GLU A 68 -11.45 -4.66 -26.11
CA GLU A 68 -12.36 -3.63 -26.60
C GLU A 68 -13.81 -4.03 -26.28
N VAL A 69 -14.49 -3.15 -25.56
CA VAL A 69 -15.91 -3.30 -25.22
C VAL A 69 -16.65 -2.10 -25.80
N ASP A 70 -17.54 -2.35 -26.72
CA ASP A 70 -18.37 -1.31 -27.39
C ASP A 70 -19.54 -0.89 -26.47
N ASN A 71 -19.22 -0.35 -25.30
CA ASN A 71 -20.21 0.17 -24.38
C ASN A 71 -19.63 1.36 -23.59
N ALA A 72 -20.24 2.52 -23.76
CA ALA A 72 -19.80 3.77 -23.12
C ALA A 72 -19.87 3.73 -21.57
N ASN A 73 -20.66 2.83 -21.01
CA ASN A 73 -20.81 2.68 -19.56
C ASN A 73 -19.79 1.73 -18.95
N ILE A 74 -18.87 1.17 -19.74
CA ILE A 74 -17.82 0.28 -19.28
C ILE A 74 -16.47 0.93 -19.57
N SER A 75 -15.68 1.12 -18.54
CA SER A 75 -14.28 1.53 -18.67
C SER A 75 -13.37 0.32 -18.54
N VAL A 76 -12.50 0.13 -19.51
CA VAL A 76 -11.50 -0.94 -19.53
C VAL A 76 -10.13 -0.34 -19.21
N GLY A 77 -9.51 -0.82 -18.15
CA GLY A 77 -8.13 -0.46 -17.77
C GLY A 77 -7.09 -1.10 -18.68
N GLU A 78 -5.83 -0.72 -18.48
CA GLU A 78 -4.71 -1.34 -19.18
C GLU A 78 -4.54 -2.79 -18.72
N GLY A 79 -4.20 -3.67 -19.70
CA GLY A 79 -3.93 -5.07 -19.42
C GLY A 79 -2.64 -5.26 -18.65
N GLN A 80 -2.68 -6.07 -17.59
CA GLN A 80 -1.52 -6.47 -16.80
C GLN A 80 -1.20 -7.93 -17.06
N ASN A 81 0.03 -8.21 -17.50
CA ASN A 81 0.46 -9.58 -17.75
C ASN A 81 0.55 -10.36 -16.43
N LEU A 82 -0.01 -11.55 -16.43
CA LEU A 82 0.04 -12.50 -15.34
C LEU A 82 0.93 -13.69 -15.72
N THR A 83 1.66 -14.20 -14.74
CA THR A 83 2.43 -15.44 -14.86
C THR A 83 1.74 -16.50 -14.00
N GLY A 84 1.44 -17.66 -14.58
CA GLY A 84 0.80 -18.76 -13.86
C GLY A 84 1.74 -19.47 -12.89
N GLU A 85 1.18 -20.40 -12.12
CA GLU A 85 1.95 -21.22 -11.16
C GLU A 85 2.88 -22.22 -11.87
N ASN A 86 2.54 -22.64 -13.08
CA ASN A 86 3.39 -23.54 -13.86
C ASN A 86 4.14 -22.76 -14.94
N GLU A 87 5.32 -23.26 -15.25
CA GLU A 87 6.12 -22.80 -16.37
C GLU A 87 5.32 -22.97 -17.66
N GLY A 88 5.14 -21.90 -18.43
CA GLY A 88 4.34 -21.88 -19.65
C GLY A 88 2.88 -21.44 -19.53
N ASP A 89 2.37 -21.23 -18.33
CA ASP A 89 1.04 -20.64 -18.16
C ASP A 89 1.14 -19.10 -18.24
N LYS A 90 0.47 -18.50 -19.20
CA LYS A 90 0.46 -17.04 -19.46
C LYS A 90 -0.95 -16.50 -19.31
N GLY A 91 -1.08 -15.31 -18.77
CA GLY A 91 -2.37 -14.66 -18.62
C GLY A 91 -2.29 -13.15 -18.72
N ILE A 92 -3.47 -12.53 -18.81
CA ILE A 92 -3.63 -11.09 -18.75
C ILE A 92 -4.83 -10.75 -17.88
N GLU A 93 -4.74 -9.67 -17.11
CA GLU A 93 -5.81 -9.13 -16.28
C GLU A 93 -6.20 -7.74 -16.78
N PHE A 94 -7.50 -7.51 -16.94
CA PHE A 94 -8.08 -6.21 -17.22
C PHE A 94 -8.95 -5.78 -16.05
N GLN A 95 -8.88 -4.51 -15.69
CA GLN A 95 -9.75 -3.90 -14.70
C GLN A 95 -10.96 -3.28 -15.41
N LEU A 96 -12.15 -3.76 -15.07
CA LEU A 96 -13.41 -3.27 -15.62
C LEU A 96 -14.13 -2.44 -14.59
N THR A 97 -14.62 -1.26 -14.96
CA THR A 97 -15.44 -0.40 -14.11
C THR A 97 -16.74 -0.07 -14.84
N PHE A 98 -17.85 -0.23 -14.14
CA PHE A 98 -19.20 -0.02 -14.67
C PHE A 98 -19.80 1.26 -14.10
N TRP A 99 -20.34 2.10 -14.98
CA TRP A 99 -20.83 3.44 -14.62
C TRP A 99 -22.36 3.56 -14.56
N ASP A 100 -23.08 2.49 -14.91
CA ASP A 100 -24.53 2.45 -14.82
C ASP A 100 -25.00 1.06 -14.37
N THR A 101 -26.23 0.98 -13.86
CA THR A 101 -26.85 -0.27 -13.42
C THR A 101 -27.37 -1.08 -14.58
N GLY A 102 -27.38 -2.40 -14.45
CA GLY A 102 -27.94 -3.31 -15.45
C GLY A 102 -27.13 -4.58 -15.60
N ALA A 103 -27.52 -5.39 -16.58
CA ALA A 103 -26.74 -6.55 -17.00
C ALA A 103 -25.88 -6.18 -18.21
N TYR A 104 -24.61 -6.50 -18.11
CA TYR A 104 -23.60 -6.23 -19.14
C TYR A 104 -22.96 -7.52 -19.61
N ASP A 105 -22.93 -7.72 -20.94
CA ASP A 105 -22.24 -8.84 -21.52
C ASP A 105 -20.85 -8.41 -21.99
N ILE A 106 -19.84 -9.03 -21.42
CA ILE A 106 -18.45 -8.90 -21.87
C ILE A 106 -18.29 -9.85 -23.08
N PRO A 107 -17.89 -9.31 -24.25
CA PRO A 107 -17.74 -10.14 -25.45
C PRO A 107 -16.62 -11.17 -25.26
N PRO A 108 -16.65 -12.27 -26.05
CA PRO A 108 -15.57 -13.23 -26.08
C PRO A 108 -14.23 -12.54 -26.33
N TYR A 109 -13.27 -12.76 -25.46
CA TYR A 109 -11.91 -12.25 -25.65
C TYR A 109 -11.14 -13.20 -26.57
N VAL A 110 -10.45 -12.65 -27.55
CA VAL A 110 -9.73 -13.43 -28.56
C VAL A 110 -8.24 -13.44 -28.26
N VAL A 111 -7.73 -14.59 -27.84
CA VAL A 111 -6.29 -14.81 -27.65
C VAL A 111 -5.67 -15.18 -28.99
N GLN A 112 -4.61 -14.47 -29.38
CA GLN A 112 -3.92 -14.70 -30.66
C GLN A 112 -2.65 -15.55 -30.42
N ILE A 113 -2.52 -16.60 -31.20
CA ILE A 113 -1.34 -17.43 -31.26
C ILE A 113 -0.56 -17.03 -32.50
N LEU A 114 0.68 -16.60 -32.30
CA LEU A 114 1.57 -16.18 -33.38
C LEU A 114 2.36 -17.35 -33.93
N THR A 115 2.81 -17.23 -35.16
CA THR A 115 3.76 -18.14 -35.81
C THR A 115 5.07 -18.18 -35.02
N GLU A 116 5.94 -19.16 -35.26
CA GLU A 116 7.26 -19.27 -34.65
C GLU A 116 8.09 -17.99 -34.84
N ASP A 117 7.94 -17.33 -35.98
CA ASP A 117 8.62 -16.06 -36.28
C ASP A 117 8.02 -14.85 -35.51
N GLY A 118 6.89 -15.01 -34.80
CA GLY A 118 6.23 -13.97 -34.01
C GLY A 118 5.67 -12.79 -34.80
N LYS A 119 5.49 -12.93 -36.14
CA LYS A 119 5.10 -11.84 -37.03
C LYS A 119 3.66 -11.90 -37.51
N GLU A 120 3.13 -13.10 -37.62
CA GLU A 120 1.78 -13.33 -38.18
C GLU A 120 0.95 -14.13 -37.17
N VAL A 121 -0.36 -13.90 -37.20
CA VAL A 121 -1.30 -14.69 -36.40
C VAL A 121 -1.54 -16.00 -37.11
N ASP A 122 -1.20 -17.11 -36.49
CA ASP A 122 -1.45 -18.46 -37.01
C ASP A 122 -2.92 -18.83 -36.80
N TYR A 123 -3.41 -18.69 -35.58
CA TYR A 123 -4.82 -18.88 -35.25
C TYR A 123 -5.21 -18.11 -34.00
N ALA A 124 -6.51 -17.96 -33.79
CA ALA A 124 -7.06 -17.21 -32.66
C ALA A 124 -8.11 -18.06 -31.93
N ILE A 125 -8.10 -18.00 -30.61
CA ILE A 125 -9.03 -18.75 -29.76
C ILE A 125 -9.87 -17.77 -28.97
N PRO A 126 -11.20 -17.73 -29.18
CA PRO A 126 -12.09 -16.94 -28.34
C PRO A 126 -12.34 -17.63 -27.01
N THR A 127 -12.50 -16.83 -25.94
CA THR A 127 -13.02 -17.30 -24.67
C THR A 127 -14.55 -17.30 -24.67
N ASP A 128 -15.15 -17.87 -23.62
CA ASP A 128 -16.59 -17.74 -23.43
C ASP A 128 -16.97 -16.30 -23.02
N PRO A 129 -18.14 -15.81 -23.44
CA PRO A 129 -18.67 -14.53 -23.01
C PRO A 129 -19.04 -14.59 -21.52
N VAL A 130 -18.92 -13.45 -20.82
CA VAL A 130 -19.24 -13.35 -19.39
C VAL A 130 -20.27 -12.25 -19.18
N THR A 131 -21.35 -12.56 -18.44
CA THR A 131 -22.37 -11.58 -18.06
C THR A 131 -22.10 -11.07 -16.66
N VAL A 132 -22.16 -9.76 -16.48
CA VAL A 132 -21.99 -9.04 -15.18
C VAL A 132 -23.28 -8.33 -14.84
N THR A 133 -23.75 -8.46 -13.61
CA THR A 133 -24.88 -7.71 -13.08
C THR A 133 -24.37 -6.56 -12.22
N VAL A 134 -24.76 -5.34 -12.59
CA VAL A 134 -24.38 -4.13 -11.87
C VAL A 134 -25.58 -3.58 -11.14
N HIS A 135 -25.45 -3.41 -9.82
CA HIS A 135 -26.53 -2.88 -8.98
C HIS A 135 -26.17 -1.51 -8.39
N SER A 136 -27.21 -0.77 -8.03
CA SER A 136 -27.06 0.53 -7.37
C SER A 136 -26.68 0.34 -5.90
N LEU A 137 -25.76 1.17 -5.43
CA LEU A 137 -25.46 1.31 -3.98
C LEU A 137 -26.63 1.96 -3.21
N ILE A 138 -27.51 2.66 -3.92
CA ILE A 138 -28.65 3.31 -3.31
C ILE A 138 -29.80 2.29 -3.24
N SER A 139 -30.11 1.83 -2.04
CA SER A 139 -31.30 1.03 -1.81
C SER A 139 -32.55 1.79 -2.28
N GLU A 140 -33.41 1.14 -3.07
CA GLU A 140 -34.60 1.74 -3.69
C GLU A 140 -35.65 2.29 -2.70
N ALA A 141 -35.47 2.01 -1.42
CA ALA A 141 -36.29 2.63 -0.37
C ALA A 141 -35.92 4.09 -0.21
N GLN A 142 -36.54 4.95 -1.04
CA GLN A 142 -36.53 6.42 -0.95
C GLN A 142 -35.26 6.99 -0.27
N PRO A 143 -34.31 7.49 -1.02
CA PRO A 143 -33.11 8.09 -0.44
C PRO A 143 -33.53 9.30 0.39
N LYS A 144 -33.84 9.08 1.67
CA LYS A 144 -34.03 10.17 2.59
C LYS A 144 -32.70 10.87 2.71
N LEU A 145 -32.60 12.04 2.10
CA LEU A 145 -31.45 12.91 2.27
C LEU A 145 -31.17 13.01 3.75
N ARG A 146 -30.05 12.47 4.18
CA ARG A 146 -29.62 12.66 5.58
C ARG A 146 -29.34 14.13 5.77
N ASP A 147 -29.93 14.69 6.81
CA ASP A 147 -29.69 16.06 7.20
C ASP A 147 -28.19 16.32 7.39
N ILE A 148 -27.75 17.50 7.02
CA ILE A 148 -26.35 17.89 7.14
C ILE A 148 -25.98 17.79 8.61
N LYS A 149 -24.95 17.03 8.94
CA LYS A 149 -24.46 16.94 10.31
C LYS A 149 -24.13 18.35 10.80
N PRO A 150 -24.66 18.76 11.98
CA PRO A 150 -24.30 20.05 12.54
C PRO A 150 -22.79 20.14 12.75
N PRO A 151 -22.20 21.33 12.64
CA PRO A 151 -20.78 21.51 12.86
C PRO A 151 -20.38 20.98 14.23
N VAL A 152 -19.40 20.11 14.26
CA VAL A 152 -18.86 19.55 15.51
C VAL A 152 -18.10 20.67 16.23
N PRO A 153 -18.45 21.05 17.47
CA PRO A 153 -17.70 22.05 18.21
C PRO A 153 -16.28 21.53 18.45
N ILE A 154 -15.29 22.22 17.89
CA ILE A 154 -13.89 21.90 18.13
C ILE A 154 -13.53 22.43 19.51
N PRO A 155 -13.17 21.59 20.50
CA PRO A 155 -12.76 22.06 21.82
C PRO A 155 -11.48 22.88 21.66
N THR A 156 -11.52 24.15 22.06
CA THR A 156 -10.35 25.02 22.13
C THR A 156 -9.46 24.51 23.26
N ILE A 157 -8.43 23.76 22.92
CA ILE A 157 -7.43 23.29 23.89
C ILE A 157 -6.56 24.50 24.27
N VAL A 158 -6.88 25.17 25.37
CA VAL A 158 -6.04 26.22 25.91
C VAL A 158 -4.80 25.58 26.51
N PRO A 159 -3.59 25.94 26.05
CA PRO A 159 -2.37 25.30 26.51
C PRO A 159 -1.94 25.87 27.86
N TRP A 160 -2.71 25.57 28.90
CA TRP A 160 -2.47 26.03 30.28
C TRP A 160 -1.04 25.79 30.78
N LYS A 161 -0.42 24.70 30.34
CA LYS A 161 0.97 24.37 30.70
C LYS A 161 1.95 25.43 30.17
N ILE A 162 1.73 25.93 28.96
CA ILE A 162 2.57 26.97 28.35
C ILE A 162 2.34 28.31 29.07
N ILE A 163 1.09 28.65 29.35
CA ILE A 163 0.74 29.89 30.06
C ILE A 163 1.38 29.88 31.47
N LEU A 164 1.26 28.76 32.20
CA LEU A 164 1.79 28.61 33.52
C LEU A 164 3.34 28.68 33.54
N SER A 165 4.01 28.10 32.55
CA SER A 165 5.45 28.14 32.41
C SER A 165 5.97 29.55 32.12
N LEU A 166 5.29 30.28 31.23
CA LEU A 166 5.62 31.69 30.95
C LEU A 166 5.44 32.58 32.15
N LEU A 167 4.37 32.38 32.93
CA LEU A 167 4.11 33.12 34.16
C LEU A 167 5.16 32.81 35.22
N GLY A 168 5.60 31.55 35.35
CA GLY A 168 6.68 31.15 36.24
C GLY A 168 8.03 31.79 35.90
N ILE A 169 8.37 31.82 34.58
CA ILE A 169 9.59 32.47 34.09
C ILE A 169 9.53 34.00 34.36
N GLY A 170 8.40 34.64 34.09
CA GLY A 170 8.20 36.05 34.33
C GLY A 170 8.37 36.41 35.83
N LEU A 171 7.78 35.58 36.71
CA LEU A 171 7.89 35.79 38.15
C LEU A 171 9.34 35.62 38.64
N SER A 172 10.05 34.61 38.16
CA SER A 172 11.46 34.36 38.55
C SER A 172 12.37 35.51 38.09
N MET A 173 12.18 36.04 36.88
CA MET A 173 12.90 37.21 36.40
C MET A 173 12.61 38.45 37.25
N ALA A 174 11.36 38.67 37.64
CA ALA A 174 10.96 39.80 38.47
C ALA A 174 11.62 39.72 39.85
N ILE A 175 11.69 38.52 40.46
CA ILE A 175 12.36 38.30 41.73
C ILE A 175 13.87 38.57 41.63
N LEU A 176 14.53 38.06 40.59
CA LEU A 176 15.97 38.28 40.35
C LEU A 176 16.25 39.77 40.12
N PHE A 177 15.42 40.47 39.36
CA PHE A 177 15.57 41.90 39.14
C PHE A 177 15.38 42.69 40.42
N TRP A 178 14.40 42.32 41.28
CA TRP A 178 14.18 42.96 42.56
C TRP A 178 15.37 42.75 43.51
N MET A 179 15.90 41.52 43.58
CA MET A 179 17.12 41.23 44.39
C MET A 179 18.34 41.99 43.89
N TRP A 180 18.55 42.06 42.56
CA TRP A 180 19.65 42.82 41.98
C TRP A 180 19.54 44.31 42.30
N ARG A 181 18.34 44.87 42.17
CA ARG A 181 18.06 46.28 42.49
C ARG A 181 18.28 46.57 43.99
N LYS A 182 18.02 45.62 44.88
CA LYS A 182 18.23 45.76 46.31
C LYS A 182 19.72 45.78 46.64
N ARG A 183 20.52 44.90 46.03
CA ARG A 183 21.99 44.86 46.21
C ARG A 183 22.66 46.15 45.71
N VAL A 184 22.26 46.63 44.57
CA VAL A 184 22.82 47.88 44.01
C VAL A 184 22.54 49.07 44.94
N LYS A 185 21.38 49.12 45.59
CA LYS A 185 21.08 50.19 46.58
C LYS A 185 21.91 50.05 47.84
N GLU A 186 22.15 48.84 48.33
CA GLU A 186 22.99 48.61 49.52
C GLU A 186 24.44 49.04 49.24
N GLU A 187 25.02 48.74 48.12
CA GLU A 187 26.37 49.18 47.74
C GLU A 187 26.49 50.71 47.59
N GLN A 188 25.45 51.40 47.25
CA GLN A 188 25.44 52.87 47.11
C GLN A 188 25.38 53.54 48.54
N ILE A 189 24.64 52.94 49.46
CA ILE A 189 24.53 53.46 50.83
C ILE A 189 25.86 53.27 51.59
N GLU A 190 26.51 52.10 51.42
CA GLU A 190 27.79 51.81 52.01
C GLU A 190 28.91 52.74 51.51
N LYS A 191 28.86 53.17 50.27
CA LYS A 191 29.83 54.18 49.74
C LYS A 191 29.59 55.60 50.20
N GLU A 192 28.37 55.93 50.61
CA GLU A 192 28.02 57.29 51.06
C GLU A 192 28.34 57.50 52.53
N GLU A 193 28.41 56.43 53.40
CA GLU A 193 28.74 56.54 54.81
C GLU A 193 30.22 56.68 55.07
N VAL A 194 31.13 56.54 54.10
CA VAL A 194 32.60 56.56 54.31
C VAL A 194 33.21 57.96 54.08
N PHE A 195 32.46 58.98 53.77
CA PHE A 195 33.00 60.33 53.67
C PHE A 195 32.88 61.04 55.05
N ILE A 196 33.72 60.72 55.97
CA ILE A 196 33.98 61.57 57.16
C ILE A 196 34.97 62.67 56.75
N PRO A 197 34.57 63.90 56.60
CA PRO A 197 35.55 64.99 56.36
C PRO A 197 36.52 65.03 57.52
N SER A 198 37.75 64.67 57.20
CA SER A 198 38.84 64.90 58.16
C SER A 198 38.87 66.41 58.50
N ARG A 199 38.95 66.72 59.77
CA ARG A 199 39.09 68.11 60.24
C ARG A 199 40.10 68.82 59.37
N PRO A 200 39.85 70.06 58.99
CA PRO A 200 40.73 70.80 58.08
C PRO A 200 42.07 70.98 58.85
N PRO A 201 43.25 70.83 58.18
CA PRO A 201 44.57 70.81 58.80
C PRO A 201 44.92 72.09 59.57
N TYR A 202 44.20 73.17 59.44
CA TYR A 202 44.45 74.42 60.13
C TYR A 202 43.99 74.41 61.58
N GLU A 203 43.07 73.51 61.97
CA GLU A 203 42.65 73.34 63.37
C GLU A 203 43.71 72.64 64.23
N ILE A 204 44.55 71.84 63.61
CA ILE A 204 45.63 71.09 64.32
C ILE A 204 46.86 71.97 64.61
N ALA A 205 46.97 73.11 63.91
CA ALA A 205 48.13 74.00 64.07
C ALA A 205 47.92 75.14 65.13
N MET A 206 46.79 75.16 65.82
CA MET A 206 46.45 76.16 66.78
C MET A 206 46.32 75.64 68.23
N GLU A 207 46.67 74.34 68.50
CA GLU A 207 46.91 73.77 69.77
C GLU A 207 48.46 73.62 69.93
#